data_641a99192f3987154753ccb3960c2c9c
#
_entry.id   641a99192f3987154753ccb3960c2c9c
#
_cell.length_a   1.000
_cell.length_b   1.000
_cell.length_c   1.000
_cell.angle_alpha   90.00
_cell.angle_beta   90.00
_cell.angle_gamma   90.00
#
_symmetry.space_group_name_H-M   'P 1'
#
loop_
_entity.id
_entity.type
_entity.pdbx_description
1 polymer ?
#
loop_
_entity_poly.entity_id
_entity_poly.type
_entity_poly.pdbx_seq_one_letter_code
_entity_poly.pdbx_strand_id
1 'polypeptide(L)'
;VHKALQLAETADIAGALSAEALRGTDTAFDERLHKVRGFQGQMDSARNLRRLMHGSEIRESHRDKATDNRVQDAYSLRCMP
;
A
#
# COMPACT_ATOMS: atom_id res chain seq x y z
N VAL A 1 2.02 13.95 20.10
CA VAL A 1 0.90 13.22 19.46
C VAL A 1 0.66 13.75 18.04
N HIS A 2 0.49 15.08 17.92
CA HIS A 2 0.25 15.68 16.61
C HIS A 2 1.40 15.41 15.62
N LYS A 3 2.64 15.57 16.07
CA LYS A 3 3.81 15.30 15.22
C LYS A 3 3.93 13.82 14.87
N ALA A 4 3.55 12.94 15.76
CA ALA A 4 3.55 11.50 15.51
C ALA A 4 2.55 11.13 14.42
N LEU A 5 1.35 11.74 14.44
CA LEU A 5 0.34 11.52 13.39
C LEU A 5 0.82 12.05 12.04
N GLN A 6 1.45 13.22 12.01
CA GLN A 6 2.03 13.78 10.79
C GLN A 6 3.13 12.88 10.24
N LEU A 7 3.96 12.31 11.12
CA LEU A 7 5.01 11.40 10.71
C LEU A 7 4.43 10.11 10.12
N ALA A 8 3.36 9.59 10.71
CA ALA A 8 2.67 8.40 10.19
C ALA A 8 2.11 8.66 8.79
N GLU A 9 1.47 9.81 8.57
CA GLU A 9 0.97 10.20 7.25
C GLU A 9 2.10 10.33 6.23
N THR A 10 3.22 10.93 6.62
CA THR A 10 4.40 11.06 5.77
C THR A 10 4.97 9.69 5.43
N ALA A 11 4.96 8.76 6.39
CA ALA A 11 5.40 7.38 6.16
C ALA A 11 4.51 6.69 5.13
N ASP A 12 3.19 6.90 5.17
CA ASP A 12 2.27 6.33 4.18
C ASP A 12 2.58 6.89 2.78
N ILE A 13 2.83 8.20 2.68
CA ILE A 13 3.17 8.83 1.40
C ILE A 13 4.49 8.26 0.85
N ALA A 14 5.52 8.19 1.70
CA ALA A 14 6.82 7.63 1.30
C ALA A 14 6.69 6.16 0.92
N GLY A 15 5.87 5.40 1.65
CA GLY A 15 5.60 3.99 1.36
C GLY A 15 4.92 3.81 0.00
N ALA A 16 3.94 4.64 -0.31
CA ALA A 16 3.25 4.59 -1.59
C ALA A 16 4.20 4.89 -2.75
N LEU A 17 5.05 5.91 -2.60
CA LEU A 17 6.06 6.24 -3.62
C LEU A 17 7.03 5.08 -3.81
N SER A 18 7.49 4.46 -2.74
CA SER A 18 8.39 3.31 -2.80
C SER A 18 7.73 2.12 -3.49
N ALA A 19 6.46 1.85 -3.16
CA ALA A 19 5.72 0.76 -3.79
C ALA A 19 5.59 0.98 -5.30
N GLU A 20 5.29 2.20 -5.73
CA GLU A 20 5.23 2.52 -7.16
C GLU A 20 6.58 2.39 -7.84
N ALA A 21 7.65 2.93 -7.23
CA ALA A 21 8.99 2.88 -7.80
C ALA A 21 9.50 1.45 -7.94
N LEU A 22 9.13 0.57 -7.03
CA LEU A 22 9.50 -0.84 -7.05
C LEU A 22 8.51 -1.71 -7.84
N ARG A 23 7.52 -1.09 -8.47
CA ARG A 23 6.44 -1.78 -9.18
C ARG A 23 5.68 -2.75 -8.27
N GLY A 24 5.44 -2.31 -7.05
CA GLY A 24 4.66 -3.07 -6.10
C GLY A 24 3.17 -3.05 -6.41
N THR A 25 2.41 -3.93 -5.77
CA THR A 25 0.96 -3.99 -5.96
C THR A 25 0.24 -3.36 -4.78
N ASP A 26 -1.01 -2.96 -4.99
CA ASP A 26 -1.88 -2.45 -3.94
C ASP A 26 -2.80 -3.54 -3.36
N THR A 27 -2.66 -4.77 -3.81
CA THR A 27 -3.52 -5.88 -3.40
C THR A 27 -3.48 -6.11 -1.88
N ALA A 28 -2.30 -5.98 -1.27
CA ALA A 28 -2.14 -6.15 0.18
C ALA A 28 -2.81 -5.02 0.99
N PHE A 29 -3.22 -3.93 0.36
CA PHE A 29 -3.88 -2.79 1.00
C PHE A 29 -5.40 -2.85 0.87
N ASP A 30 -5.94 -3.95 0.36
CA ASP A 30 -7.38 -4.15 0.22
C ASP A 30 -8.07 -4.02 1.58
N GLU A 31 -9.16 -3.26 1.63
CA GLU A 31 -9.91 -2.99 2.85
C GLU A 31 -10.31 -4.26 3.60
N ARG A 32 -10.69 -5.29 2.87
CA ARG A 32 -11.20 -6.53 3.47
C ARG A 32 -10.16 -7.23 4.35
N LEU A 33 -8.90 -7.20 3.96
CA LEU A 33 -7.81 -7.81 4.72
C LEU A 33 -7.63 -7.14 6.07
N HIS A 34 -7.66 -5.81 6.10
CA HIS A 34 -7.39 -5.02 7.31
C HIS A 34 -8.60 -4.95 8.22
N LYS A 35 -9.80 -5.01 7.64
CA LYS A 35 -11.04 -5.06 8.39
C LYS A 35 -11.15 -6.36 9.20
N VAL A 36 -10.73 -7.48 8.61
CA VAL A 36 -10.71 -8.77 9.30
C VAL A 36 -9.75 -8.72 10.50
N ARG A 37 -8.61 -8.07 10.37
CA ARG A 37 -7.66 -7.89 11.46
C ARG A 37 -8.20 -7.02 12.59
N GLY A 38 -9.02 -6.01 12.27
CA GLY A 38 -9.79 -5.25 13.25
C GLY A 38 -9.07 -4.11 13.95
N PHE A 39 -7.91 -3.68 13.48
CA PHE A 39 -7.17 -2.56 14.07
C PHE A 39 -7.37 -1.28 13.23
N GLN A 40 -7.89 -0.23 13.87
CA GLN A 40 -8.25 1.01 13.18
C GLN A 40 -7.05 1.68 12.51
N GLY A 41 -5.91 1.74 13.20
CA GLY A 41 -4.70 2.35 12.63
C GLY A 41 -4.23 1.64 11.36
N GLN A 42 -4.30 0.31 11.36
CA GLN A 42 -3.97 -0.48 10.19
C GLN A 42 -4.93 -0.21 9.04
N MET A 43 -6.22 -0.11 9.33
CA MET A 43 -7.24 0.19 8.33
C MET A 43 -7.02 1.59 7.74
N ASP A 44 -6.67 2.56 8.57
CA ASP A 44 -6.42 3.94 8.14
C ASP A 44 -5.20 4.03 7.23
N SER A 45 -4.10 3.36 7.59
CA SER A 45 -2.89 3.32 6.76
C SER A 45 -3.17 2.64 5.43
N ALA A 46 -3.86 1.51 5.43
CA ALA A 46 -4.22 0.81 4.20
C ALA A 46 -5.08 1.69 3.28
N ARG A 47 -6.03 2.43 3.86
CA ARG A 47 -6.88 3.36 3.10
C ARG A 47 -6.04 4.47 2.47
N ASN A 48 -5.10 5.05 3.22
CA ASN A 48 -4.21 6.08 2.71
C ASN A 48 -3.37 5.56 1.54
N LEU A 49 -2.82 4.36 1.66
CA LEU A 49 -2.03 3.75 0.61
C LEU A 49 -2.87 3.48 -0.64
N ARG A 50 -4.10 2.97 -0.48
CA ARG A 50 -5.00 2.78 -1.62
C ARG A 50 -5.31 4.09 -2.33
N ARG A 51 -5.57 5.16 -1.58
CA ARG A 51 -5.86 6.48 -2.14
C ARG A 51 -4.67 7.07 -2.89
N LEU A 52 -3.48 6.93 -2.30
CA LEU A 52 -2.26 7.45 -2.91
C LEU A 52 -1.90 6.71 -4.20
N MET A 53 -2.18 5.42 -4.28
CA MET A 53 -1.88 4.61 -5.45
C MET A 53 -3.03 4.54 -6.46
N HIS A 54 -4.19 5.13 -6.14
CA HIS A 54 -5.33 5.12 -7.03
C HIS A 54 -4.98 5.83 -8.34
N GLY A 55 -5.28 5.19 -9.47
CA GLY A 55 -4.99 5.75 -10.78
C GLY A 55 -3.53 5.66 -11.22
N SER A 56 -2.68 4.98 -10.46
CA SER A 56 -1.27 4.83 -10.81
C SER A 56 -1.10 4.03 -12.10
N GLU A 57 -0.48 4.64 -13.11
CA GLU A 57 -0.17 3.97 -14.37
C GLU A 57 0.87 2.88 -14.17
N ILE A 58 1.82 3.09 -13.26
CA ILE A 58 2.85 2.10 -12.93
C ILE A 58 2.19 0.86 -12.35
N ARG A 59 1.25 1.03 -11.40
CA ARG A 59 0.52 -0.09 -10.81
C ARG A 59 -0.28 -0.85 -11.87
N GLU A 60 -0.98 -0.14 -12.72
CA GLU A 60 -1.81 -0.74 -13.77
C GLU A 60 -0.97 -1.47 -14.82
N SER A 61 0.26 -1.01 -15.06
CA SER A 61 1.13 -1.60 -16.09
C SER A 61 1.46 -3.07 -15.82
N HIS A 62 1.39 -3.55 -14.58
CA HIS A 62 1.69 -4.93 -14.22
C HIS A 62 0.58 -5.60 -13.40
N ARG A 63 -0.64 -5.09 -13.51
CA ARG A 63 -1.79 -5.72 -12.83
C ARG A 63 -2.09 -7.10 -13.41
N ASP A 64 -1.85 -7.28 -14.71
CA ASP A 64 -2.05 -8.55 -15.39
C ASP A 64 -0.94 -9.54 -15.02
N LYS A 65 -1.32 -10.72 -14.57
CA LYS A 65 -0.38 -11.80 -14.24
C LYS A 65 0.47 -12.23 -15.43
N ALA A 66 0.00 -12.01 -16.66
CA ALA A 66 0.79 -12.34 -17.85
C ALA A 66 2.00 -11.44 -18.02
N THR A 67 1.95 -10.21 -17.48
CA THR A 67 3.04 -9.22 -17.57
C THR A 67 3.86 -9.10 -16.30
N ASP A 68 3.36 -9.62 -15.17
CA ASP A 68 4.05 -9.60 -13.89
C ASP A 68 4.31 -11.04 -13.44
N ASN A 69 5.57 -11.42 -13.42
CA ASN A 69 5.97 -12.78 -13.05
C ASN A 69 6.16 -12.97 -11.54
N ARG A 70 5.98 -11.92 -10.74
CA ARG A 70 6.11 -12.03 -9.29
C ARG A 70 4.81 -12.53 -8.68
N VAL A 71 4.90 -13.44 -7.72
CA VAL A 71 3.73 -13.94 -7.01
C VAL A 71 3.27 -12.92 -5.96
N GLN A 72 4.21 -12.40 -5.19
CA GLN A 72 3.96 -11.43 -4.12
C GLN A 72 5.12 -10.46 -4.00
N ASP A 73 4.83 -9.28 -3.47
CA ASP A 73 5.85 -8.31 -3.10
C ASP A 73 6.57 -8.75 -1.81
N ALA A 74 7.70 -8.12 -1.53
CA ALA A 74 8.42 -8.30 -0.28
C ALA A 74 7.56 -7.84 0.91
N TYR A 75 7.81 -8.39 2.08
CA TYR A 75 7.09 -8.01 3.30
C TYR A 75 7.21 -6.53 3.63
N SER A 76 8.36 -5.91 3.33
CA SER A 76 8.53 -4.48 3.56
C SER A 76 7.46 -3.63 2.86
N LEU A 77 6.91 -4.12 1.76
CA LEU A 77 5.81 -3.46 1.06
C LEU A 77 4.46 -3.96 1.55
N ARG A 78 4.26 -5.28 1.61
CA ARG A 78 2.96 -5.87 1.96
C ARG A 78 2.51 -5.56 3.37
N CYS A 79 3.44 -5.40 4.29
CA CYS A 79 3.14 -5.23 5.71
C CYS A 79 3.22 -3.78 6.19
N MET A 80 3.23 -2.81 5.27
CA MET A 80 3.25 -1.40 5.67
C MET A 80 2.10 -0.99 6.59
N PRO A 81 0.84 -1.37 6.32
CA PRO A 81 -0.23 -1.08 7.27
C PRO A 81 -0.05 -1.82 8.59
#